data_50af111b529613af0ef2a67ec00635c7
#
_entry.id   50af111b529613af0ef2a67ec00635c7
#
_cell.length_a   1.000
_cell.length_b   1.000
_cell.length_c   1.000
_cell.angle_alpha   90.00
_cell.angle_beta   90.00
_cell.angle_gamma   90.00
#
_symmetry.space_group_name_H-M   'P 1'
#
loop_
_entity.id
_entity.type
_entity.pdbx_description
1 polymer ?
#
loop_
_entity_poly.entity_id
_entity_poly.type
_entity_poly.pdbx_seq_one_letter_code
_entity_poly.pdbx_strand_id
1 'polypeptide(L)'
;MPRNQRIAFVTGANKGIGFEVSRQLVREGFRVFLGSRNAEAGRAAARKLNREWKDQESVFFLEIDIAEQESIQRAAAEFARQSNRLDVLINNAGILLDDDKDILTTTPEIFEGTLRTNTLGALLVSQAFLPFLRKSDAPRIVNVSSGGGQLTDGADGWAPGYCISKTALNGVTVQLAAALPDFSVNSVCPGWVRTDMGGANATRSVAEGASGIVWLAADAPQSETGKFWRDRKVIPW
;
A
#
# COMPACT_ATOMS: atom_id res chain seq x y z
N MET A 1 -10.00 25.44 0.03
CA MET A 1 -9.53 24.27 -0.72
C MET A 1 -10.56 23.95 -1.79
N PRO A 2 -10.19 23.62 -3.03
CA PRO A 2 -11.18 23.18 -4.01
C PRO A 2 -11.92 21.95 -3.45
N ARG A 3 -13.23 21.99 -3.38
CA ARG A 3 -14.10 20.97 -2.79
C ARG A 3 -14.02 19.58 -3.47
N ASN A 4 -13.23 19.44 -4.56
CA ASN A 4 -13.22 18.25 -5.42
C ASN A 4 -11.85 17.55 -5.53
N GLN A 5 -10.81 17.96 -4.81
CA GLN A 5 -9.52 17.26 -4.90
C GLN A 5 -9.58 15.94 -4.12
N ARG A 6 -9.30 14.82 -4.80
CA ARG A 6 -9.20 13.50 -4.16
C ARG A 6 -7.97 13.43 -3.26
N ILE A 7 -8.09 12.70 -2.15
CA ILE A 7 -7.05 12.57 -1.14
C ILE A 7 -6.64 11.10 -1.05
N ALA A 8 -5.34 10.85 -1.19
CA ALA A 8 -4.75 9.52 -1.04
C ALA A 8 -3.77 9.47 0.13
N PHE A 9 -3.71 8.33 0.81
CA PHE A 9 -2.67 8.00 1.76
C PHE A 9 -1.92 6.75 1.31
N VAL A 10 -0.59 6.84 1.20
CA VAL A 10 0.29 5.76 0.72
C VAL A 10 1.29 5.41 1.83
N THR A 11 1.24 4.20 2.36
CA THR A 11 2.21 3.71 3.35
C THR A 11 3.50 3.24 2.68
N GLY A 12 4.65 3.40 3.36
CA GLY A 12 5.96 2.99 2.83
C GLY A 12 6.37 3.76 1.57
N ALA A 13 6.07 5.05 1.50
CA ALA A 13 6.16 5.84 0.28
C ALA A 13 7.42 6.72 0.16
N ASN A 14 8.42 6.54 1.03
CA ASN A 14 9.67 7.30 0.98
C ASN A 14 10.61 6.85 -0.15
N LYS A 15 10.40 5.67 -0.75
CA LYS A 15 11.19 5.10 -1.85
C LYS A 15 10.38 4.08 -2.65
N GLY A 16 10.97 3.56 -3.73
CA GLY A 16 10.46 2.42 -4.49
C GLY A 16 9.05 2.65 -5.05
N ILE A 17 8.23 1.60 -5.01
CA ILE A 17 6.88 1.60 -5.57
C ILE A 17 6.00 2.66 -4.90
N GLY A 18 6.00 2.77 -3.57
CA GLY A 18 5.17 3.73 -2.86
C GLY A 18 5.49 5.19 -3.21
N PHE A 19 6.77 5.53 -3.41
CA PHE A 19 7.18 6.86 -3.88
C PHE A 19 6.65 7.13 -5.30
N GLU A 20 6.77 6.16 -6.19
CA GLU A 20 6.31 6.30 -7.58
C GLU A 20 4.78 6.37 -7.66
N VAL A 21 4.07 5.57 -6.87
CA VAL A 21 2.60 5.65 -6.73
C VAL A 21 2.21 7.06 -6.28
N SER A 22 2.87 7.61 -5.26
CA SER A 22 2.63 8.97 -4.79
C SER A 22 2.85 9.99 -5.91
N ARG A 23 3.95 9.84 -6.69
CA ARG A 23 4.26 10.70 -7.82
C ARG A 23 3.19 10.67 -8.92
N GLN A 24 2.74 9.46 -9.28
CA GLN A 24 1.71 9.31 -10.31
C GLN A 24 0.35 9.84 -9.83
N LEU A 25 -0.03 9.62 -8.57
CA LEU A 25 -1.27 10.16 -8.01
C LEU A 25 -1.29 11.70 -7.97
N VAL A 26 -0.16 12.34 -7.68
CA VAL A 26 -0.07 13.80 -7.79
C VAL A 26 -0.31 14.26 -9.23
N ARG A 27 0.19 13.54 -10.24
CA ARG A 27 -0.09 13.80 -11.67
C ARG A 27 -1.58 13.71 -11.99
N GLU A 28 -2.29 12.77 -11.36
CA GLU A 28 -3.74 12.61 -11.48
C GLU A 28 -4.53 13.62 -10.62
N GLY A 29 -3.86 14.63 -10.04
CA GLY A 29 -4.49 15.71 -9.27
C GLY A 29 -4.85 15.37 -7.84
N PHE A 30 -4.33 14.28 -7.27
CA PHE A 30 -4.53 13.94 -5.85
C PHE A 30 -3.69 14.81 -4.93
N ARG A 31 -4.25 15.09 -3.76
CA ARG A 31 -3.49 15.43 -2.57
C ARG A 31 -3.01 14.13 -1.94
N VAL A 32 -1.71 13.97 -1.71
CA VAL A 32 -1.12 12.72 -1.25
C VAL A 32 -0.51 12.89 0.14
N PHE A 33 -0.93 12.04 1.07
CA PHE A 33 -0.22 11.82 2.33
C PHE A 33 0.78 10.70 2.10
N LEU A 34 2.07 11.00 2.33
CA LEU A 34 3.19 10.10 2.13
C LEU A 34 3.61 9.54 3.49
N GLY A 35 3.35 8.25 3.72
CA GLY A 35 3.67 7.56 4.97
C GLY A 35 5.06 6.93 4.96
N SER A 36 5.85 7.15 6.01
CA SER A 36 7.14 6.50 6.21
C SER A 36 7.48 6.43 7.71
N ARG A 37 8.12 5.32 8.13
CA ARG A 37 8.65 5.19 9.50
C ARG A 37 9.92 6.00 9.73
N ASN A 38 10.69 6.24 8.68
CA ASN A 38 11.85 7.11 8.74
C ASN A 38 11.41 8.53 8.40
N ALA A 39 11.37 9.40 9.42
CA ALA A 39 10.89 10.76 9.30
C ALA A 39 11.75 11.61 8.37
N GLU A 40 13.07 11.45 8.39
CA GLU A 40 13.99 12.21 7.53
C GLU A 40 13.79 11.84 6.06
N ALA A 41 13.82 10.54 5.74
CA ALA A 41 13.60 10.03 4.38
C ALA A 41 12.21 10.38 3.86
N GLY A 42 11.16 10.29 4.70
CA GLY A 42 9.80 10.66 4.35
C GLY A 42 9.65 12.15 4.02
N ARG A 43 10.19 13.03 4.86
CA ARG A 43 10.20 14.49 4.59
C ARG A 43 11.01 14.83 3.33
N ALA A 44 12.14 14.16 3.10
CA ALA A 44 12.94 14.37 1.89
C ALA A 44 12.17 13.94 0.63
N ALA A 45 11.47 12.80 0.67
CA ALA A 45 10.64 12.31 -0.41
C ALA A 45 9.46 13.27 -0.71
N ALA A 46 8.75 13.75 0.32
CA ALA A 46 7.66 14.71 0.14
C ALA A 46 8.16 16.04 -0.47
N ARG A 47 9.30 16.58 0.03
CA ARG A 47 9.91 17.77 -0.55
C ARG A 47 10.34 17.56 -2.00
N LYS A 48 10.87 16.39 -2.35
CA LYS A 48 11.25 16.05 -3.74
C LYS A 48 10.05 16.09 -4.65
N LEU A 49 8.95 15.43 -4.28
CA LEU A 49 7.73 15.43 -5.06
C LEU A 49 7.13 16.85 -5.19
N ASN A 50 7.04 17.63 -4.11
CA ASN A 50 6.52 18.99 -4.19
C ASN A 50 7.37 19.92 -5.07
N ARG A 51 8.69 19.69 -5.21
CA ARG A 51 9.54 20.45 -6.15
C ARG A 51 9.29 20.09 -7.61
N GLU A 52 8.85 18.87 -7.91
CA GLU A 52 8.48 18.45 -9.26
C GLU A 52 7.21 19.18 -9.74
N TRP A 53 6.37 19.66 -8.80
CA TRP A 53 5.06 20.29 -9.06
C TRP A 53 5.02 21.71 -8.45
N LYS A 54 5.60 22.68 -9.16
CA LYS A 54 5.98 24.02 -8.65
C LYS A 54 4.82 24.87 -8.12
N ASP A 55 3.56 24.58 -8.46
CA ASP A 55 2.45 25.52 -8.22
C ASP A 55 1.51 25.10 -7.07
N GLN A 56 1.64 23.90 -6.48
CA GLN A 56 0.80 23.46 -5.35
C GLN A 56 1.54 22.49 -4.45
N GLU A 57 1.50 22.73 -3.15
CA GLU A 57 1.91 21.74 -2.16
C GLU A 57 0.88 20.60 -2.14
N SER A 58 1.19 19.50 -2.83
CA SER A 58 0.28 18.37 -3.02
C SER A 58 0.66 17.15 -2.21
N VAL A 59 1.90 17.11 -1.65
CA VAL A 59 2.40 15.97 -0.88
C VAL A 59 2.73 16.37 0.55
N PHE A 60 2.11 15.68 1.49
CA PHE A 60 2.25 15.88 2.93
C PHE A 60 2.88 14.65 3.56
N PHE A 61 3.91 14.83 4.35
CA PHE A 61 4.54 13.73 5.07
C PHE A 61 3.73 13.35 6.31
N LEU A 62 3.57 12.04 6.52
CA LEU A 62 2.95 11.47 7.72
C LEU A 62 3.88 10.38 8.28
N GLU A 63 4.37 10.59 9.51
CA GLU A 63 5.21 9.59 10.18
C GLU A 63 4.35 8.42 10.64
N ILE A 64 4.71 7.20 10.18
CA ILE A 64 3.99 5.99 10.52
C ILE A 64 4.89 4.76 10.43
N ASP A 65 4.99 4.00 11.52
CA ASP A 65 5.45 2.61 11.51
C ASP A 65 4.21 1.71 11.60
N ILE A 66 3.95 0.95 10.54
CA ILE A 66 2.76 0.10 10.48
C ILE A 66 2.88 -1.19 11.32
N ALA A 67 4.07 -1.51 11.82
CA ALA A 67 4.26 -2.61 12.77
C ALA A 67 3.85 -2.21 14.21
N GLU A 68 3.67 -0.90 14.48
CA GLU A 68 3.43 -0.35 15.81
C GLU A 68 2.07 0.34 15.90
N GLN A 69 1.14 -0.26 16.65
CA GLN A 69 -0.24 0.24 16.77
C GLN A 69 -0.32 1.69 17.24
N GLU A 70 0.51 2.07 18.22
CA GLU A 70 0.55 3.46 18.71
C GLU A 70 1.01 4.44 17.63
N SER A 71 1.96 4.04 16.77
CA SER A 71 2.40 4.86 15.65
C SER A 71 1.27 5.06 14.63
N ILE A 72 0.48 4.02 14.35
CA ILE A 72 -0.69 4.12 13.48
C ILE A 72 -1.72 5.09 14.06
N GLN A 73 -1.99 5.03 15.37
CA GLN A 73 -2.92 5.93 16.04
C GLN A 73 -2.46 7.39 16.01
N ARG A 74 -1.16 7.63 16.27
CA ARG A 74 -0.57 8.98 16.13
C ARG A 74 -0.69 9.51 14.71
N ALA A 75 -0.41 8.67 13.71
CA ALA A 75 -0.54 9.05 12.30
C ALA A 75 -1.98 9.40 11.94
N ALA A 76 -2.98 8.65 12.39
CA ALA A 76 -4.39 8.94 12.17
C ALA A 76 -4.81 10.27 12.86
N ALA A 77 -4.34 10.53 14.07
CA ALA A 77 -4.58 11.78 14.78
C ALA A 77 -3.93 12.98 14.06
N GLU A 78 -2.72 12.83 13.53
CA GLU A 78 -2.06 13.88 12.75
C GLU A 78 -2.75 14.12 11.40
N PHE A 79 -3.19 13.05 10.72
CA PHE A 79 -4.00 13.18 9.52
C PHE A 79 -5.30 13.97 9.79
N ALA A 80 -5.97 13.71 10.91
CA ALA A 80 -7.20 14.38 11.31
C ALA A 80 -7.05 15.92 11.45
N ARG A 81 -5.85 16.40 11.77
CA ARG A 81 -5.56 17.85 11.85
C ARG A 81 -5.49 18.51 10.47
N GLN A 82 -5.20 17.71 9.42
CA GLN A 82 -4.93 18.20 8.06
C GLN A 82 -6.07 17.87 7.10
N SER A 83 -6.85 16.83 7.36
CA SER A 83 -8.00 16.42 6.56
C SER A 83 -9.02 15.65 7.40
N ASN A 84 -10.29 15.81 7.07
CA ASN A 84 -11.37 15.02 7.65
C ASN A 84 -11.88 13.90 6.74
N ARG A 85 -11.37 13.80 5.49
CA ARG A 85 -11.75 12.82 4.46
C ARG A 85 -10.51 12.18 3.86
N LEU A 86 -10.61 10.90 3.55
CA LEU A 86 -9.66 10.13 2.76
C LEU A 86 -10.42 9.41 1.66
N ASP A 87 -9.97 9.52 0.41
CA ASP A 87 -10.65 8.86 -0.72
C ASP A 87 -9.99 7.52 -1.05
N VAL A 88 -8.65 7.43 -0.90
CA VAL A 88 -7.89 6.22 -1.23
C VAL A 88 -6.84 5.94 -0.16
N LEU A 89 -6.87 4.73 0.39
CA LEU A 89 -5.80 4.17 1.19
C LEU A 89 -5.02 3.15 0.37
N ILE A 90 -3.69 3.30 0.30
CA ILE A 90 -2.80 2.35 -0.34
C ILE A 90 -1.86 1.76 0.71
N ASN A 91 -2.12 0.52 1.11
CA ASN A 91 -1.28 -0.27 1.98
C ASN A 91 -0.13 -0.86 1.13
N ASN A 92 0.93 -0.07 0.95
CA ASN A 92 2.10 -0.45 0.16
C ASN A 92 3.28 -0.87 1.03
N ALA A 93 3.39 -0.38 2.26
CA ALA A 93 4.48 -0.76 3.16
C ALA A 93 4.54 -2.28 3.37
N GLY A 94 5.73 -2.82 3.31
CA GLY A 94 5.98 -4.24 3.53
C GLY A 94 7.48 -4.51 3.65
N ILE A 95 7.81 -5.66 4.23
CA ILE A 95 9.17 -6.15 4.38
C ILE A 95 9.31 -7.53 3.76
N LEU A 96 10.52 -7.82 3.32
CA LEU A 96 11.06 -9.12 2.97
C LEU A 96 12.39 -9.23 3.70
N LEU A 97 12.56 -10.22 4.54
CA LEU A 97 13.76 -10.41 5.34
C LEU A 97 14.75 -11.35 4.61
N ASP A 98 16.04 -11.01 4.66
CA ASP A 98 17.08 -11.73 3.90
C ASP A 98 17.24 -13.20 4.33
N ASP A 99 16.89 -13.52 5.58
CA ASP A 99 16.97 -14.87 6.14
C ASP A 99 15.68 -15.69 5.97
N ASP A 100 14.66 -15.14 5.30
CA ASP A 100 13.42 -15.85 4.94
C ASP A 100 13.64 -16.74 3.72
N LYS A 101 14.33 -17.87 3.89
CA LYS A 101 14.82 -18.72 2.78
C LYS A 101 14.15 -20.08 2.69
N ASP A 102 13.76 -20.67 3.82
CA ASP A 102 13.25 -22.03 3.89
C ASP A 102 12.21 -22.17 5.01
N ILE A 103 11.05 -22.71 4.66
CA ILE A 103 9.93 -22.90 5.60
C ILE A 103 10.28 -23.83 6.78
N LEU A 104 11.19 -24.77 6.56
CA LEU A 104 11.59 -25.75 7.59
C LEU A 104 12.53 -25.15 8.63
N THR A 105 13.14 -23.99 8.33
CA THR A 105 14.13 -23.33 9.19
C THR A 105 13.75 -21.89 9.54
N THR A 106 12.64 -21.38 9.01
CA THR A 106 12.11 -20.04 9.35
C THR A 106 11.88 -19.94 10.87
N THR A 107 12.46 -18.90 11.47
CA THR A 107 12.30 -18.67 12.92
C THR A 107 10.98 -17.94 13.23
N PRO A 108 10.47 -18.05 14.49
CA PRO A 108 9.31 -17.29 14.93
C PRO A 108 9.46 -15.77 14.67
N GLU A 109 10.65 -15.20 14.92
CA GLU A 109 10.91 -13.77 14.77
C GLU A 109 10.76 -13.31 13.32
N ILE A 110 11.27 -14.11 12.36
CA ILE A 110 11.12 -13.84 10.92
C ILE A 110 9.64 -13.93 10.53
N PHE A 111 8.99 -15.01 10.92
CA PHE A 111 7.61 -15.29 10.54
C PHE A 111 6.63 -14.27 11.13
N GLU A 112 6.69 -14.05 12.45
CA GLU A 112 5.83 -13.11 13.16
C GLU A 112 6.09 -11.66 12.74
N GLY A 113 7.37 -11.25 12.61
CA GLY A 113 7.75 -9.90 12.17
C GLY A 113 7.22 -9.58 10.77
N THR A 114 7.27 -10.57 9.87
CA THR A 114 6.76 -10.44 8.51
C THR A 114 5.23 -10.34 8.49
N LEU A 115 4.53 -11.23 9.21
CA LEU A 115 3.07 -11.16 9.36
C LEU A 115 2.61 -9.87 10.04
N ARG A 116 3.30 -9.45 11.10
CA ARG A 116 3.00 -8.23 11.82
C ARG A 116 3.02 -7.01 10.88
N THR A 117 4.06 -6.89 10.06
CA THR A 117 4.20 -5.75 9.15
C THR A 117 3.28 -5.89 7.94
N ASN A 118 3.38 -6.99 7.19
CA ASN A 118 2.78 -7.10 5.86
C ASN A 118 1.26 -7.36 5.91
N THR A 119 0.76 -7.94 7.01
CA THR A 119 -0.65 -8.34 7.13
C THR A 119 -1.37 -7.54 8.21
N LEU A 120 -0.94 -7.69 9.47
CA LEU A 120 -1.59 -7.04 10.61
C LEU A 120 -1.49 -5.51 10.50
N GLY A 121 -0.33 -4.98 10.11
CA GLY A 121 -0.11 -3.55 9.92
C GLY A 121 -1.09 -2.96 8.89
N ALA A 122 -1.27 -3.61 7.73
CA ALA A 122 -2.21 -3.17 6.71
C ALA A 122 -3.67 -3.17 7.21
N LEU A 123 -4.06 -4.19 7.99
CA LEU A 123 -5.38 -4.26 8.64
C LEU A 123 -5.56 -3.11 9.63
N LEU A 124 -4.62 -2.90 10.55
CA LEU A 124 -4.70 -1.86 11.58
C LEU A 124 -4.71 -0.46 10.97
N VAL A 125 -3.92 -0.20 9.92
CA VAL A 125 -3.98 1.06 9.17
C VAL A 125 -5.36 1.24 8.54
N SER A 126 -5.91 0.20 7.90
CA SER A 126 -7.26 0.26 7.30
C SER A 126 -8.32 0.59 8.35
N GLN A 127 -8.25 -0.02 9.53
CA GLN A 127 -9.17 0.26 10.65
C GLN A 127 -9.04 1.69 11.18
N ALA A 128 -7.80 2.18 11.40
CA ALA A 128 -7.55 3.51 11.94
C ALA A 128 -7.99 4.63 10.97
N PHE A 129 -7.89 4.40 9.66
CA PHE A 129 -8.27 5.37 8.63
C PHE A 129 -9.72 5.20 8.13
N LEU A 130 -10.42 4.15 8.54
CA LEU A 130 -11.82 3.89 8.15
C LEU A 130 -12.77 5.07 8.42
N PRO A 131 -12.70 5.80 9.56
CA PRO A 131 -13.57 6.96 9.80
C PRO A 131 -13.43 8.07 8.75
N PHE A 132 -12.25 8.22 8.15
CA PHE A 132 -12.00 9.21 7.10
C PHE A 132 -12.43 8.69 5.72
N LEU A 133 -12.20 7.38 5.45
CA LEU A 133 -12.63 6.73 4.21
C LEU A 133 -14.15 6.74 4.06
N ARG A 134 -14.90 6.54 5.15
CA ARG A 134 -16.38 6.61 5.16
C ARG A 134 -16.95 7.98 4.80
N LYS A 135 -16.13 9.03 4.72
CA LYS A 135 -16.53 10.38 4.30
C LYS A 135 -16.26 10.64 2.81
N SER A 136 -15.74 9.67 2.10
CA SER A 136 -15.57 9.71 0.65
C SER A 136 -16.83 9.22 -0.06
N ASP A 137 -17.14 9.82 -1.20
CA ASP A 137 -18.23 9.37 -2.09
C ASP A 137 -17.85 8.09 -2.86
N ALA A 138 -16.55 7.78 -2.98
CA ALA A 138 -16.04 6.61 -3.68
C ALA A 138 -14.79 6.06 -2.97
N PRO A 139 -14.95 5.51 -1.75
CA PRO A 139 -13.82 5.07 -0.92
C PRO A 139 -13.13 3.83 -1.48
N ARG A 140 -11.78 3.85 -1.45
CA ARG A 140 -10.95 2.76 -1.98
C ARG A 140 -9.87 2.33 -0.99
N ILE A 141 -9.64 1.01 -0.92
CA ILE A 141 -8.49 0.42 -0.22
C ILE A 141 -7.75 -0.47 -1.22
N VAL A 142 -6.48 -0.18 -1.44
CA VAL A 142 -5.60 -0.95 -2.32
C VAL A 142 -4.49 -1.58 -1.48
N ASN A 143 -4.50 -2.90 -1.39
CA ASN A 143 -3.48 -3.67 -0.68
C ASN A 143 -2.43 -4.17 -1.68
N VAL A 144 -1.18 -3.69 -1.55
CA VAL A 144 -0.09 -4.13 -2.41
C VAL A 144 0.40 -5.50 -1.95
N SER A 145 -0.07 -6.52 -2.65
CA SER A 145 0.27 -7.92 -2.45
C SER A 145 1.43 -8.36 -3.37
N SER A 146 1.51 -9.63 -3.67
CA SER A 146 2.55 -10.24 -4.50
C SER A 146 2.02 -11.49 -5.20
N GLY A 147 2.64 -11.87 -6.31
CA GLY A 147 2.45 -13.20 -6.90
C GLY A 147 2.80 -14.34 -5.94
N GLY A 148 3.76 -14.10 -5.02
CA GLY A 148 4.04 -15.06 -3.95
C GLY A 148 2.90 -15.28 -2.96
N GLY A 149 1.86 -14.45 -2.98
CA GLY A 149 0.63 -14.65 -2.19
C GLY A 149 -0.45 -15.47 -2.91
N GLN A 150 -0.22 -15.92 -4.15
CA GLN A 150 -1.13 -16.83 -4.86
C GLN A 150 -0.95 -18.28 -4.37
N LEU A 151 -2.05 -19.02 -4.28
CA LEU A 151 -2.04 -20.44 -3.93
C LEU A 151 -2.42 -21.34 -5.12
N THR A 152 -2.99 -20.77 -6.18
CA THR A 152 -3.59 -21.51 -7.30
C THR A 152 -2.58 -22.42 -8.01
N ASP A 153 -1.36 -21.94 -8.23
CA ASP A 153 -0.33 -22.69 -8.97
C ASP A 153 0.70 -23.35 -8.03
N GLY A 154 0.41 -23.37 -6.71
CA GLY A 154 1.32 -23.87 -5.69
C GLY A 154 2.36 -22.83 -5.28
N ALA A 155 3.40 -23.28 -4.58
CA ALA A 155 4.51 -22.45 -4.09
C ALA A 155 5.84 -22.99 -4.62
N ASP A 156 6.77 -22.08 -4.92
CA ASP A 156 8.13 -22.40 -5.36
C ASP A 156 9.14 -22.51 -4.20
N GLY A 157 8.66 -22.27 -2.96
CA GLY A 157 9.47 -22.32 -1.75
C GLY A 157 10.28 -21.06 -1.46
N TRP A 158 10.24 -20.05 -2.35
CA TRP A 158 10.94 -18.79 -2.14
C TRP A 158 10.27 -17.94 -1.05
N ALA A 159 11.09 -17.40 -0.12
CA ALA A 159 10.67 -16.45 0.93
C ALA A 159 9.32 -16.82 1.58
N PRO A 160 9.24 -17.97 2.25
CA PRO A 160 7.97 -18.55 2.70
C PRO A 160 7.21 -17.66 3.68
N GLY A 161 7.86 -17.00 4.62
CA GLY A 161 7.21 -16.06 5.55
C GLY A 161 6.61 -14.87 4.81
N TYR A 162 7.34 -14.32 3.83
CA TYR A 162 6.84 -13.26 2.96
C TYR A 162 5.63 -13.73 2.14
N CYS A 163 5.74 -14.86 1.47
CA CYS A 163 4.66 -15.41 0.65
C CYS A 163 3.40 -15.65 1.47
N ILE A 164 3.53 -16.29 2.63
CA ILE A 164 2.41 -16.53 3.56
C ILE A 164 1.81 -15.21 4.04
N SER A 165 2.64 -14.19 4.35
CA SER A 165 2.12 -12.87 4.74
C SER A 165 1.30 -12.20 3.65
N LYS A 166 1.67 -12.39 2.36
CA LYS A 166 0.91 -11.84 1.22
C LYS A 166 -0.36 -12.63 0.93
N THR A 167 -0.36 -13.94 1.16
CA THR A 167 -1.58 -14.75 1.16
C THR A 167 -2.54 -14.30 2.26
N ALA A 168 -2.04 -14.09 3.48
CA ALA A 168 -2.84 -13.58 4.58
C ALA A 168 -3.39 -12.17 4.31
N LEU A 169 -2.61 -11.28 3.65
CA LEU A 169 -3.06 -9.96 3.21
C LEU A 169 -4.18 -10.07 2.16
N ASN A 170 -4.12 -11.04 1.26
CA ASN A 170 -5.19 -11.34 0.32
C ASN A 170 -6.47 -11.75 1.07
N GLY A 171 -6.35 -12.57 2.12
CA GLY A 171 -7.47 -12.91 3.02
C GLY A 171 -8.06 -11.68 3.72
N VAL A 172 -7.22 -10.78 4.24
CA VAL A 172 -7.66 -9.49 4.81
C VAL A 172 -8.42 -8.66 3.77
N THR A 173 -7.97 -8.64 2.51
CA THR A 173 -8.64 -7.90 1.43
C THR A 173 -10.06 -8.42 1.20
N VAL A 174 -10.23 -9.73 1.10
CA VAL A 174 -11.56 -10.36 0.90
C VAL A 174 -12.49 -10.06 2.08
N GLN A 175 -12.00 -10.17 3.31
CA GLN A 175 -12.80 -9.90 4.50
C GLN A 175 -13.19 -8.41 4.62
N LEU A 176 -12.28 -7.49 4.30
CA LEU A 176 -12.59 -6.06 4.26
C LEU A 176 -13.62 -5.74 3.16
N ALA A 177 -13.49 -6.33 1.98
CA ALA A 177 -14.46 -6.15 0.90
C ALA A 177 -15.87 -6.62 1.30
N ALA A 178 -15.97 -7.77 1.97
CA ALA A 178 -17.23 -8.28 2.48
C ALA A 178 -17.85 -7.39 3.58
N ALA A 179 -17.01 -6.83 4.45
CA ALA A 179 -17.45 -5.96 5.54
C ALA A 179 -17.80 -4.52 5.08
N LEU A 180 -17.35 -4.11 3.90
CA LEU A 180 -17.45 -2.75 3.37
C LEU A 180 -18.04 -2.77 1.94
N PRO A 181 -19.32 -3.10 1.77
CA PRO A 181 -19.93 -3.32 0.45
C PRO A 181 -19.93 -2.09 -0.46
N ASP A 182 -19.86 -0.89 0.11
CA ASP A 182 -19.82 0.38 -0.63
C ASP A 182 -18.39 0.80 -1.02
N PHE A 183 -17.36 0.03 -0.60
CA PHE A 183 -15.96 0.32 -0.86
C PHE A 183 -15.43 -0.53 -2.01
N SER A 184 -14.49 0.03 -2.78
CA SER A 184 -13.62 -0.74 -3.66
C SER A 184 -12.38 -1.19 -2.86
N VAL A 185 -12.34 -2.47 -2.46
CA VAL A 185 -11.23 -3.04 -1.68
C VAL A 185 -10.60 -4.15 -2.49
N ASN A 186 -9.33 -3.98 -2.89
CA ASN A 186 -8.66 -4.90 -3.80
C ASN A 186 -7.21 -5.15 -3.40
N SER A 187 -6.71 -6.35 -3.73
CA SER A 187 -5.28 -6.66 -3.75
C SER A 187 -4.70 -6.43 -5.13
N VAL A 188 -3.42 -6.03 -5.20
CA VAL A 188 -2.68 -5.90 -6.46
C VAL A 188 -1.27 -6.46 -6.36
N CYS A 189 -0.87 -7.23 -7.36
CA CYS A 189 0.51 -7.66 -7.55
C CYS A 189 1.20 -6.70 -8.53
N PRO A 190 2.26 -5.98 -8.10
CA PRO A 190 3.01 -5.07 -8.97
C PRO A 190 3.94 -5.81 -9.96
N GLY A 191 4.07 -7.13 -9.83
CA GLY A 191 5.09 -7.93 -10.50
C GLY A 191 6.46 -7.82 -9.82
N TRP A 192 7.52 -8.29 -10.50
CA TRP A 192 8.89 -8.21 -10.00
C TRP A 192 9.54 -6.89 -10.43
N VAL A 193 9.68 -5.98 -9.48
CA VAL A 193 9.99 -4.55 -9.71
C VAL A 193 11.38 -4.20 -9.20
N ARG A 194 12.17 -3.44 -9.97
CA ARG A 194 13.51 -2.95 -9.60
C ARG A 194 13.44 -1.94 -8.46
N THR A 195 13.53 -2.46 -7.25
CA THR A 195 13.57 -1.75 -5.97
C THR A 195 14.65 -2.39 -5.10
N ASP A 196 14.91 -1.84 -3.92
CA ASP A 196 15.83 -2.48 -2.96
C ASP A 196 15.39 -3.91 -2.61
N MET A 197 14.09 -4.16 -2.52
CA MET A 197 13.51 -5.48 -2.26
C MET A 197 13.62 -6.41 -3.47
N GLY A 198 13.33 -5.92 -4.67
CA GLY A 198 13.30 -6.74 -5.88
C GLY A 198 14.68 -6.94 -6.54
N GLY A 199 15.66 -6.12 -6.19
CA GLY A 199 17.01 -6.17 -6.76
C GLY A 199 17.11 -5.63 -8.19
N ALA A 200 18.35 -5.55 -8.68
CA ALA A 200 18.65 -4.98 -10.00
C ALA A 200 18.15 -5.84 -11.17
N ASN A 201 18.04 -7.15 -10.96
CA ASN A 201 17.63 -8.11 -12.00
C ASN A 201 16.11 -8.17 -12.22
N ALA A 202 15.34 -7.44 -11.44
CA ALA A 202 13.89 -7.40 -11.59
C ALA A 202 13.50 -6.89 -12.98
N THR A 203 12.47 -7.49 -13.56
CA THR A 203 12.08 -7.28 -14.95
C THR A 203 11.34 -5.98 -15.19
N ARG A 204 10.67 -5.43 -14.14
CA ARG A 204 9.85 -4.22 -14.26
C ARG A 204 10.55 -2.99 -13.69
N SER A 205 10.33 -1.86 -14.34
CA SER A 205 10.63 -0.55 -13.77
C SER A 205 9.67 -0.24 -12.60
N VAL A 206 10.05 0.71 -11.76
CA VAL A 206 9.19 1.18 -10.65
C VAL A 206 7.90 1.81 -11.19
N ALA A 207 8.00 2.50 -12.35
CA ALA A 207 6.85 3.11 -13.00
C ALA A 207 5.82 2.07 -13.49
N GLU A 208 6.27 0.99 -14.09
CA GLU A 208 5.40 -0.13 -14.50
C GLU A 208 4.76 -0.82 -13.30
N GLY A 209 5.54 -1.06 -12.23
CA GLY A 209 5.02 -1.66 -10.99
C GLY A 209 3.96 -0.82 -10.31
N ALA A 210 4.09 0.51 -10.37
CA ALA A 210 3.13 1.45 -9.79
C ALA A 210 1.83 1.57 -10.59
N SER A 211 1.85 1.35 -11.91
CA SER A 211 0.75 1.68 -12.81
C SER A 211 -0.57 0.96 -12.49
N GLY A 212 -0.52 -0.32 -12.11
CA GLY A 212 -1.70 -1.09 -11.71
C GLY A 212 -2.29 -0.62 -10.38
N ILE A 213 -1.43 -0.19 -9.45
CA ILE A 213 -1.84 0.36 -8.16
C ILE A 213 -2.57 1.68 -8.36
N VAL A 214 -2.00 2.57 -9.18
CA VAL A 214 -2.58 3.88 -9.50
C VAL A 214 -3.91 3.71 -10.23
N TRP A 215 -4.00 2.78 -11.18
CA TRP A 215 -5.26 2.49 -11.87
C TRP A 215 -6.37 2.06 -10.88
N LEU A 216 -6.09 1.17 -9.93
CA LEU A 216 -7.05 0.78 -8.87
C LEU A 216 -7.44 1.97 -7.99
N ALA A 217 -6.49 2.85 -7.71
CA ALA A 217 -6.71 4.03 -6.89
C ALA A 217 -7.54 5.11 -7.58
N ALA A 218 -7.36 5.30 -8.88
CA ALA A 218 -7.87 6.47 -9.61
C ALA A 218 -9.03 6.15 -10.56
N ASP A 219 -8.94 5.05 -11.33
CA ASP A 219 -9.72 4.84 -12.56
C ASP A 219 -10.59 3.58 -12.54
N ALA A 220 -10.23 2.55 -11.77
CA ALA A 220 -10.99 1.29 -11.75
C ALA A 220 -12.46 1.55 -11.38
N PRO A 221 -13.43 0.84 -11.98
CA PRO A 221 -14.82 0.98 -11.59
C PRO A 221 -15.02 0.75 -10.08
N GLN A 222 -15.88 1.56 -9.44
CA GLN A 222 -16.13 1.44 -7.99
C GLN A 222 -16.71 0.07 -7.61
N SER A 223 -17.41 -0.58 -8.53
CA SER A 223 -17.97 -1.93 -8.37
C SER A 223 -16.92 -3.05 -8.33
N GLU A 224 -15.68 -2.75 -8.71
CA GLU A 224 -14.58 -3.71 -8.64
C GLU A 224 -14.08 -3.80 -7.20
N THR A 225 -14.45 -4.87 -6.49
CA THR A 225 -14.10 -5.11 -5.09
C THR A 225 -13.88 -6.60 -4.82
N GLY A 226 -13.08 -6.92 -3.80
CA GLY A 226 -12.80 -8.29 -3.39
C GLY A 226 -12.00 -9.09 -4.41
N LYS A 227 -11.15 -8.46 -5.22
CA LYS A 227 -10.42 -9.10 -6.31
C LYS A 227 -8.91 -8.93 -6.17
N PHE A 228 -8.17 -9.85 -6.82
CA PHE A 228 -6.72 -9.77 -6.94
C PHE A 228 -6.33 -9.41 -8.38
N TRP A 229 -5.48 -8.40 -8.52
CA TRP A 229 -5.17 -7.79 -9.81
C TRP A 229 -3.69 -7.84 -10.16
N ARG A 230 -3.39 -8.00 -11.45
CA ARG A 230 -2.08 -7.74 -12.06
C ARG A 230 -2.31 -7.19 -13.47
N ASP A 231 -1.61 -6.12 -13.83
CA ASP A 231 -1.70 -5.51 -15.16
C ASP A 231 -3.14 -5.19 -15.58
N ARG A 232 -3.95 -4.67 -14.63
CA ARG A 232 -5.38 -4.34 -14.80
C ARG A 232 -6.25 -5.55 -15.17
N LYS A 233 -5.79 -6.75 -14.92
CA LYS A 233 -6.53 -8.01 -15.10
C LYS A 233 -6.70 -8.69 -13.76
N VAL A 234 -7.84 -9.30 -13.53
CA VAL A 234 -8.07 -10.16 -12.38
C VAL A 234 -7.21 -11.41 -12.54
N ILE A 235 -6.52 -11.76 -11.48
CA ILE A 235 -5.75 -13.00 -11.36
C ILE A 235 -6.32 -13.84 -10.23
N PRO A 236 -6.13 -15.18 -10.23
CA PRO A 236 -6.58 -16.03 -9.13
C PRO A 236 -5.83 -15.71 -7.82
N TRP A 237 -6.46 -16.10 -6.72
CA TRP A 237 -5.90 -16.00 -5.36
C TRP A 237 -4.80 -17.02 -5.09
#